data_c4809dc3558a10a56387a1aba38859e1
#
_entry.id   c4809dc3558a10a56387a1aba38859e1
#
_cell.length_a   1.000
_cell.length_b   1.000
_cell.length_c   1.000
_cell.angle_alpha   90.00
_cell.angle_beta   90.00
_cell.angle_gamma   90.00
#
_symmetry.space_group_name_H-M   'P 1'
#
loop_
_entity.id
_entity.type
_entity.pdbx_description
1 polymer ?
#
loop_
_entity_poly.entity_id
_entity_poly.type
_entity_poly.pdbx_seq_one_letter_code
_entity_poly.pdbx_strand_id
1 'polypeptide(L)'
;PDTICPLKAQCVLPLVHADYSLVLDGHIARHNQPELMKKHGAVLHAITRPNFIEAEAIQRVVQWSGATGGQLYIVHMSTAEGTDIIRAAQNRGVPVVAETCVQYLVLDDSVFSREDGHLFACCQQLKKPADSERLWRGMNTGEVDVISTDTWTFTRDTKAMGQGEWTKMQMGMPGPET
;
A
#
# COMPACT_ATOMS: atom_id res chain seq x y z
N PRO A 1 -0.41 20.35 3.40
CA PRO A 1 0.46 21.17 4.28
C PRO A 1 -0.30 21.75 5.48
N ASP A 2 -1.52 22.24 5.24
CA ASP A 2 -2.33 22.90 6.28
C ASP A 2 -2.72 21.99 7.45
N THR A 3 -2.68 20.67 7.27
CA THR A 3 -2.98 19.69 8.32
C THR A 3 -1.75 19.34 9.15
N ILE A 4 -0.58 19.17 8.53
CA ILE A 4 0.64 18.71 9.21
C ILE A 4 1.20 19.80 10.14
N CYS A 5 1.17 21.05 9.74
CA CYS A 5 1.71 22.16 10.54
C CYS A 5 0.96 22.39 11.87
N PRO A 6 -0.39 22.43 11.91
CA PRO A 6 -1.13 22.48 13.18
C PRO A 6 -0.92 21.26 14.07
N LEU A 7 -0.80 20.06 13.50
CA LEU A 7 -0.59 18.83 14.25
C LEU A 7 0.78 18.82 14.95
N LYS A 8 1.81 19.39 14.33
CA LYS A 8 3.11 19.57 14.99
C LYS A 8 2.99 20.39 16.27
N ALA A 9 2.24 21.49 16.25
CA ALA A 9 2.04 22.33 17.42
C ALA A 9 1.28 21.61 18.55
N GLN A 10 0.50 20.58 18.21
CA GLN A 10 -0.28 19.78 19.15
C GLN A 10 0.42 18.47 19.55
N CYS A 11 1.65 18.22 19.09
CA CYS A 11 2.38 16.95 19.29
C CYS A 11 1.61 15.71 18.79
N VAL A 12 0.82 15.85 17.71
CA VAL A 12 0.08 14.74 17.10
C VAL A 12 0.85 14.17 15.93
N LEU A 13 0.93 12.85 15.87
CA LEU A 13 1.53 12.11 14.76
C LEU A 13 0.44 11.72 13.74
N PRO A 14 0.39 12.35 12.56
CA PRO A 14 -0.56 11.96 11.53
C PRO A 14 -0.16 10.63 10.90
N LEU A 15 -1.12 9.70 10.83
CA LEU A 15 -1.00 8.44 10.08
C LEU A 15 -1.57 8.67 8.69
N VAL A 16 -0.80 8.31 7.65
CA VAL A 16 -1.17 8.59 6.27
C VAL A 16 -1.23 7.30 5.47
N HIS A 17 -2.41 7.00 4.96
CA HIS A 17 -2.63 6.05 3.88
C HIS A 17 -2.19 6.72 2.58
N ALA A 18 -1.03 6.34 2.07
CA ALA A 18 -0.41 7.01 0.94
C ALA A 18 -0.86 6.35 -0.38
N ASP A 19 -1.91 6.91 -0.98
CA ASP A 19 -2.43 6.47 -2.27
C ASP A 19 -2.88 7.67 -3.12
N TYR A 20 -2.65 7.63 -4.43
CA TYR A 20 -3.13 8.68 -5.34
C TYR A 20 -4.48 8.28 -5.94
N SER A 21 -5.54 8.50 -5.19
CA SER A 21 -6.90 8.06 -5.51
C SER A 21 -7.40 8.48 -6.89
N LEU A 22 -7.18 9.73 -7.32
CA LEU A 22 -7.65 10.19 -8.64
C LEU A 22 -7.02 9.42 -9.81
N VAL A 23 -5.73 9.09 -9.71
CA VAL A 23 -5.04 8.28 -10.72
C VAL A 23 -5.51 6.83 -10.65
N LEU A 24 -5.68 6.31 -9.45
CA LEU A 24 -6.23 4.96 -9.23
C LEU A 24 -7.62 4.81 -9.84
N ASP A 25 -8.51 5.77 -9.59
CA ASP A 25 -9.86 5.77 -10.16
C ASP A 25 -9.83 5.77 -11.69
N GLY A 26 -8.93 6.55 -12.29
CA GLY A 26 -8.71 6.57 -13.74
C GLY A 26 -8.21 5.23 -14.28
N HIS A 27 -7.31 4.56 -13.56
CA HIS A 27 -6.83 3.22 -13.90
C HIS A 27 -7.95 2.19 -13.79
N ILE A 28 -8.72 2.22 -12.71
CA ILE A 28 -9.87 1.32 -12.50
C ILE A 28 -10.89 1.51 -13.64
N ALA A 29 -11.28 2.75 -13.92
CA ALA A 29 -12.25 3.04 -14.99
C ALA A 29 -11.78 2.54 -16.37
N ARG A 30 -10.50 2.71 -16.70
CA ARG A 30 -9.90 2.24 -17.96
C ARG A 30 -9.91 0.72 -18.09
N HIS A 31 -9.71 -0.02 -17.00
CA HIS A 31 -9.58 -1.47 -16.99
C HIS A 31 -10.90 -2.19 -16.64
N ASN A 32 -11.93 -1.47 -16.23
CA ASN A 32 -13.25 -2.03 -15.92
C ASN A 32 -14.04 -2.33 -17.21
N GLN A 33 -13.54 -3.27 -18.00
CA GLN A 33 -14.10 -3.69 -19.27
C GLN A 33 -14.31 -5.22 -19.27
N PRO A 34 -15.44 -5.73 -19.78
CA PRO A 34 -15.78 -7.15 -19.76
C PRO A 34 -14.67 -8.05 -20.36
N GLU A 35 -14.06 -7.63 -21.47
CA GLU A 35 -12.99 -8.38 -22.13
C GLU A 35 -11.74 -8.49 -21.26
N LEU A 36 -11.37 -7.41 -20.56
CA LEU A 36 -10.23 -7.41 -19.64
C LEU A 36 -10.54 -8.24 -18.40
N MET A 37 -11.76 -8.15 -17.87
CA MET A 37 -12.20 -8.98 -16.74
C MET A 37 -12.13 -10.48 -17.08
N LYS A 38 -12.63 -10.87 -18.25
CA LYS A 38 -12.57 -12.26 -18.72
C LYS A 38 -11.13 -12.75 -18.90
N LYS A 39 -10.24 -11.88 -19.39
CA LYS A 39 -8.84 -12.23 -19.69
C LYS A 39 -7.97 -12.30 -18.44
N HIS A 40 -8.15 -11.39 -17.51
CA HIS A 40 -7.20 -11.16 -16.41
C HIS A 40 -7.79 -11.44 -15.01
N GLY A 41 -9.10 -11.43 -14.84
CA GLY A 41 -9.74 -11.72 -13.55
C GLY A 41 -9.18 -10.88 -12.41
N ALA A 42 -8.82 -11.53 -11.30
CA ALA A 42 -8.28 -10.87 -10.11
C ALA A 42 -6.93 -10.15 -10.35
N VAL A 43 -6.16 -10.53 -11.38
CA VAL A 43 -4.90 -9.86 -11.73
C VAL A 43 -5.08 -8.38 -12.04
N LEU A 44 -6.28 -7.96 -12.48
CA LEU A 44 -6.59 -6.54 -12.69
C LEU A 44 -6.43 -5.70 -11.42
N HIS A 45 -6.56 -6.29 -10.25
CA HIS A 45 -6.30 -5.62 -8.98
C HIS A 45 -4.85 -5.11 -8.89
N ALA A 46 -3.88 -5.93 -9.29
CA ALA A 46 -2.47 -5.53 -9.34
C ALA A 46 -2.18 -4.59 -10.52
N ILE A 47 -2.71 -4.88 -11.71
CA ILE A 47 -2.48 -4.07 -12.92
C ILE A 47 -2.94 -2.62 -12.72
N THR A 48 -4.04 -2.41 -12.03
CA THR A 48 -4.62 -1.07 -11.82
C THR A 48 -3.94 -0.26 -10.74
N ARG A 49 -3.03 -0.89 -9.95
CA ARG A 49 -2.33 -0.26 -8.83
C ARG A 49 -0.81 -0.34 -8.99
N PRO A 50 -0.24 0.25 -10.06
CA PRO A 50 1.20 0.27 -10.24
C PRO A 50 1.88 1.03 -9.08
N ASN A 51 3.13 0.70 -8.81
CA ASN A 51 3.90 1.21 -7.67
C ASN A 51 3.93 2.74 -7.57
N PHE A 52 3.96 3.43 -8.71
CA PHE A 52 4.06 4.89 -8.72
C PHE A 52 2.87 5.58 -8.03
N ILE A 53 1.70 4.94 -7.93
CA ILE A 53 0.51 5.50 -7.25
C ILE A 53 0.81 5.68 -5.75
N GLU A 54 1.42 4.69 -5.11
CA GLU A 54 1.88 4.77 -3.72
C GLU A 54 3.11 5.70 -3.60
N ALA A 55 4.11 5.51 -4.45
CA ALA A 55 5.36 6.25 -4.40
C ALA A 55 5.17 7.76 -4.55
N GLU A 56 4.29 8.21 -5.47
CA GLU A 56 3.97 9.62 -5.64
C GLU A 56 3.32 10.20 -4.38
N ALA A 57 2.36 9.49 -3.81
CA ALA A 57 1.67 9.94 -2.60
C ALA A 57 2.66 10.04 -1.40
N ILE A 58 3.53 9.04 -1.21
CA ILE A 58 4.59 9.07 -0.19
C ILE A 58 5.51 10.27 -0.44
N GLN A 59 5.99 10.47 -1.68
CA GLN A 59 6.88 11.58 -2.01
C GLN A 59 6.25 12.93 -1.67
N ARG A 60 4.98 13.11 -1.97
CA ARG A 60 4.23 14.35 -1.71
C ARG A 60 4.13 14.66 -0.22
N VAL A 61 3.71 13.69 0.61
CA VAL A 61 3.55 13.92 2.04
C VAL A 61 4.89 14.06 2.78
N VAL A 62 5.93 13.38 2.31
CA VAL A 62 7.31 13.56 2.79
C VAL A 62 7.82 14.99 2.52
N GLN A 63 7.53 15.55 1.34
CA GLN A 63 7.86 16.95 1.03
C GLN A 63 7.13 17.92 1.97
N TRP A 64 5.86 17.66 2.28
CA TRP A 64 5.11 18.49 3.24
C TRP A 64 5.67 18.39 4.66
N SER A 65 6.02 17.18 5.10
CA SER A 65 6.67 16.97 6.40
C SER A 65 8.00 17.73 6.47
N GLY A 66 8.86 17.61 5.46
CA GLY A 66 10.12 18.34 5.38
C GLY A 66 9.95 19.86 5.39
N ALA A 67 8.97 20.38 4.66
CA ALA A 67 8.71 21.83 4.58
C ALA A 67 8.14 22.42 5.88
N THR A 68 7.34 21.64 6.63
CA THR A 68 6.68 22.09 7.85
C THR A 68 7.45 21.68 9.11
N GLY A 69 8.37 20.72 9.01
CA GLY A 69 9.05 20.05 10.13
C GLY A 69 8.08 19.26 11.02
N GLY A 70 6.88 18.93 10.53
CA GLY A 70 5.91 18.08 11.22
C GLY A 70 6.27 16.61 11.08
N GLN A 71 5.97 15.82 12.11
CA GLN A 71 6.14 14.36 12.08
C GLN A 71 5.16 13.72 11.09
N LEU A 72 5.54 12.55 10.56
CA LEU A 72 4.75 11.80 9.59
C LEU A 72 4.87 10.29 9.86
N TYR A 73 3.77 9.58 9.77
CA TYR A 73 3.75 8.13 9.84
C TYR A 73 3.07 7.59 8.57
N ILE A 74 3.81 6.81 7.77
CA ILE A 74 3.29 6.13 6.58
C ILE A 74 2.87 4.74 6.99
N VAL A 75 1.57 4.44 6.88
CA VAL A 75 1.03 3.09 7.19
C VAL A 75 1.17 2.15 5.98
N HIS A 76 1.27 0.86 6.24
CA HIS A 76 1.20 -0.27 5.28
C HIS A 76 1.89 -0.04 3.92
N MET A 77 3.09 0.58 3.92
CA MET A 77 3.91 0.77 2.72
C MET A 77 4.26 -0.59 2.08
N SER A 78 4.11 -0.69 0.77
CA SER A 78 4.24 -1.94 0.04
C SER A 78 5.28 -1.95 -1.09
N THR A 79 5.83 -0.79 -1.47
CA THR A 79 6.68 -0.64 -2.67
C THR A 79 8.16 -0.41 -2.38
N ALA A 80 9.01 -0.88 -3.29
CA ALA A 80 10.44 -0.60 -3.28
C ALA A 80 10.72 0.90 -3.41
N GLU A 81 10.01 1.58 -4.33
CA GLU A 81 10.14 3.01 -4.56
C GLU A 81 9.75 3.83 -3.32
N GLY A 82 8.67 3.42 -2.63
CA GLY A 82 8.26 4.04 -1.36
C GLY A 82 9.38 3.95 -0.32
N THR A 83 9.98 2.76 -0.18
CA THR A 83 11.10 2.55 0.75
C THR A 83 12.31 3.43 0.41
N ASP A 84 12.64 3.59 -0.88
CA ASP A 84 13.74 4.46 -1.33
C ASP A 84 13.45 5.94 -1.02
N ILE A 85 12.22 6.38 -1.18
CA ILE A 85 11.79 7.74 -0.82
C ILE A 85 11.93 7.98 0.68
N ILE A 86 11.49 7.02 1.51
CA ILE A 86 11.63 7.08 2.98
C ILE A 86 13.09 7.18 3.37
N ARG A 87 13.96 6.31 2.85
CA ARG A 87 15.41 6.38 3.10
C ARG A 87 15.99 7.76 2.77
N ALA A 88 15.65 8.28 1.60
CA ALA A 88 16.12 9.60 1.18
C ALA A 88 15.61 10.73 2.09
N ALA A 89 14.40 10.60 2.62
CA ALA A 89 13.80 11.55 3.56
C ALA A 89 14.50 11.50 4.93
N GLN A 90 14.69 10.31 5.48
CA GLN A 90 15.38 10.07 6.75
C GLN A 90 16.82 10.60 6.71
N ASN A 91 17.54 10.37 5.59
CA ASN A 91 18.90 10.89 5.38
C ASN A 91 18.96 12.42 5.36
N ARG A 92 17.86 13.09 5.03
CA ARG A 92 17.73 14.56 5.10
C ARG A 92 17.22 15.06 6.46
N GLY A 93 16.98 14.17 7.41
CA GLY A 93 16.46 14.52 8.74
C GLY A 93 14.96 14.82 8.76
N VAL A 94 14.21 14.38 7.75
CA VAL A 94 12.74 14.48 7.77
C VAL A 94 12.19 13.48 8.79
N PRO A 95 11.35 13.92 9.75
CA PRO A 95 10.85 13.05 10.82
C PRO A 95 9.70 12.17 10.30
N VAL A 96 10.06 11.09 9.61
CA VAL A 96 9.12 10.11 9.04
C VAL A 96 9.34 8.74 9.62
N VAL A 97 8.26 8.10 10.03
CA VAL A 97 8.17 6.69 10.44
C VAL A 97 7.49 5.92 9.32
N ALA A 98 8.01 4.77 8.95
CA ALA A 98 7.45 3.91 7.93
C ALA A 98 7.03 2.56 8.49
N GLU A 99 5.83 2.14 8.14
CA GLU A 99 5.27 0.85 8.48
C GLU A 99 5.05 0.01 7.21
N THR A 100 5.34 -1.28 7.30
CA THR A 100 4.91 -2.27 6.32
C THR A 100 4.04 -3.33 6.99
N CYS A 101 3.45 -4.23 6.19
CA CYS A 101 2.63 -5.31 6.72
C CYS A 101 3.20 -6.68 6.34
N VAL A 102 2.89 -7.68 7.19
CA VAL A 102 3.39 -9.04 7.03
C VAL A 102 3.10 -9.60 5.64
N GLN A 103 1.90 -9.36 5.09
CA GLN A 103 1.50 -9.86 3.78
C GLN A 103 2.41 -9.36 2.65
N TYR A 104 2.97 -8.15 2.72
CA TYR A 104 3.87 -7.60 1.69
C TYR A 104 5.28 -8.20 1.77
N LEU A 105 5.60 -8.84 2.88
CA LEU A 105 6.90 -9.47 3.12
C LEU A 105 6.93 -10.95 2.68
N VAL A 106 5.76 -11.61 2.62
CA VAL A 106 5.67 -13.06 2.42
C VAL A 106 4.84 -13.47 1.20
N LEU A 107 4.06 -12.55 0.62
CA LEU A 107 3.23 -12.77 -0.56
C LEU A 107 3.61 -11.77 -1.65
N ASP A 108 3.33 -12.14 -2.90
CA ASP A 108 3.48 -11.28 -4.06
C ASP A 108 2.25 -11.32 -4.97
N ASP A 109 2.26 -10.54 -6.04
CA ASP A 109 1.12 -10.41 -6.94
C ASP A 109 0.82 -11.67 -7.78
N SER A 110 1.67 -12.68 -7.75
CA SER A 110 1.41 -13.96 -8.44
C SER A 110 0.18 -14.68 -7.90
N VAL A 111 -0.17 -14.44 -6.63
CA VAL A 111 -1.37 -15.03 -6.00
C VAL A 111 -2.66 -14.63 -6.73
N PHE A 112 -2.70 -13.46 -7.37
CA PHE A 112 -3.88 -13.02 -8.14
C PHE A 112 -4.14 -13.85 -9.40
N SER A 113 -3.14 -14.60 -9.88
CA SER A 113 -3.28 -15.55 -11.01
C SER A 113 -3.90 -16.89 -10.61
N ARG A 114 -4.10 -17.13 -9.31
CA ARG A 114 -4.71 -18.36 -8.80
C ARG A 114 -6.23 -18.32 -8.97
N GLU A 115 -6.87 -19.48 -8.93
CA GLU A 115 -8.32 -19.60 -8.95
C GLU A 115 -8.97 -18.85 -7.77
N ASP A 116 -8.34 -18.91 -6.60
CA ASP A 116 -8.74 -18.22 -5.37
C ASP A 116 -8.12 -16.81 -5.22
N GLY A 117 -7.51 -16.26 -6.26
CA GLY A 117 -6.78 -14.99 -6.23
C GLY A 117 -7.59 -13.81 -5.68
N HIS A 118 -8.92 -13.81 -5.86
CA HIS A 118 -9.82 -12.78 -5.33
C HIS A 118 -9.83 -12.72 -3.78
N LEU A 119 -9.42 -13.79 -3.10
CA LEU A 119 -9.34 -13.84 -1.64
C LEU A 119 -8.17 -13.00 -1.08
N PHE A 120 -7.15 -12.74 -1.90
CA PHE A 120 -5.92 -12.03 -1.50
C PHE A 120 -5.99 -10.51 -1.71
N ALA A 121 -7.14 -9.98 -2.08
CA ALA A 121 -7.29 -8.53 -2.24
C ALA A 121 -7.11 -7.81 -0.90
N CYS A 122 -6.22 -6.83 -0.90
CA CYS A 122 -5.94 -5.92 0.20
C CYS A 122 -5.58 -4.52 -0.34
N CYS A 123 -5.59 -3.55 0.49
CA CYS A 123 -5.18 -2.19 0.19
C CYS A 123 -4.05 -1.80 1.16
N GLN A 124 -2.84 -1.58 0.73
CA GLN A 124 -2.29 -1.66 -0.62
C GLN A 124 -2.30 -3.10 -1.16
N GLN A 125 -2.32 -3.27 -2.49
CA GLN A 125 -2.25 -4.61 -3.06
C GLN A 125 -0.83 -5.20 -2.96
N LEU A 126 -0.77 -6.53 -3.03
CA LEU A 126 0.49 -7.28 -3.10
C LEU A 126 1.29 -6.88 -4.36
N LYS A 127 2.57 -6.67 -4.19
CA LYS A 127 3.50 -6.18 -5.21
C LYS A 127 4.37 -7.30 -5.79
N LYS A 128 5.37 -6.95 -6.57
CA LYS A 128 6.33 -7.90 -7.13
C LYS A 128 7.31 -8.42 -6.06
N PRO A 129 7.93 -9.59 -6.26
CA PRO A 129 8.95 -10.12 -5.33
C PRO A 129 10.07 -9.11 -5.01
N ALA A 130 10.48 -8.30 -5.99
CA ALA A 130 11.51 -7.29 -5.77
C ALA A 130 11.11 -6.21 -4.75
N ASP A 131 9.82 -5.89 -4.66
CA ASP A 131 9.30 -4.97 -3.65
C ASP A 131 9.43 -5.59 -2.25
N SER A 132 9.03 -6.85 -2.09
CA SER A 132 9.20 -7.60 -0.84
C SER A 132 10.67 -7.67 -0.41
N GLU A 133 11.58 -8.00 -1.33
CA GLU A 133 13.02 -8.02 -1.04
C GLU A 133 13.55 -6.65 -0.59
N ARG A 134 13.04 -5.57 -1.19
CA ARG A 134 13.41 -4.21 -0.80
C ARG A 134 12.87 -3.83 0.58
N LEU A 135 11.64 -4.23 0.92
CA LEU A 135 11.05 -4.03 2.25
C LEU A 135 11.85 -4.78 3.32
N TRP A 136 12.19 -6.05 3.11
CA TRP A 136 13.04 -6.83 4.01
C TRP A 136 14.39 -6.14 4.27
N ARG A 137 15.00 -5.62 3.22
CA ARG A 137 16.24 -4.86 3.34
C ARG A 137 16.03 -3.57 4.15
N GLY A 138 14.93 -2.86 3.89
CA GLY A 138 14.57 -1.64 4.62
C GLY A 138 14.39 -1.86 6.11
N MET A 139 13.79 -2.98 6.49
CA MET A 139 13.68 -3.38 7.89
C MET A 139 15.05 -3.64 8.54
N ASN A 140 15.94 -4.35 7.83
CA ASN A 140 17.26 -4.65 8.34
C ASN A 140 18.17 -3.42 8.47
N THR A 141 17.91 -2.37 7.70
CA THR A 141 18.69 -1.13 7.67
C THR A 141 18.02 0.03 8.42
N GLY A 142 16.83 -0.19 9.01
CA GLY A 142 16.11 0.79 9.81
C GLY A 142 15.39 1.87 8.99
N GLU A 143 15.08 1.59 7.74
CA GLU A 143 14.28 2.46 6.87
C GLU A 143 12.77 2.21 7.05
N VAL A 144 12.42 0.97 7.40
CA VAL A 144 11.08 0.54 7.80
C VAL A 144 11.12 0.27 9.29
N ASP A 145 10.34 1.02 10.04
CA ASP A 145 10.41 1.08 11.51
C ASP A 145 9.46 0.08 12.18
N VAL A 146 8.33 -0.22 11.51
CA VAL A 146 7.22 -0.96 12.11
C VAL A 146 6.71 -2.03 11.16
N ILE A 147 6.34 -3.18 11.73
CA ILE A 147 5.56 -4.22 11.04
C ILE A 147 4.19 -4.27 11.70
N SER A 148 3.14 -4.20 10.90
CA SER A 148 1.76 -4.36 11.35
C SER A 148 1.04 -5.45 10.56
N THR A 149 -0.24 -5.62 10.80
CA THR A 149 -1.06 -6.62 10.10
C THR A 149 -2.06 -5.98 9.15
N ASP A 150 -2.48 -4.75 9.44
CA ASP A 150 -3.62 -4.10 8.76
C ASP A 150 -4.81 -5.08 8.62
N THR A 151 -5.11 -5.79 9.72
CA THR A 151 -6.12 -6.84 9.74
C THR A 151 -7.51 -6.27 9.48
N TRP A 152 -8.11 -6.67 8.37
CA TRP A 152 -9.51 -6.42 8.07
C TRP A 152 -10.12 -7.71 7.54
N THR A 153 -10.87 -8.40 8.40
CA THR A 153 -11.40 -9.72 8.09
C THR A 153 -12.78 -9.66 7.45
N PHE A 154 -12.94 -10.50 6.45
CA PHE A 154 -14.23 -10.78 5.80
C PHE A 154 -14.51 -12.28 5.84
N THR A 155 -15.79 -12.66 5.84
CA THR A 155 -16.16 -14.06 5.65
C THR A 155 -15.80 -14.52 4.24
N ARG A 156 -15.65 -15.84 4.03
CA ARG A 156 -15.44 -16.40 2.69
C ARG A 156 -16.53 -16.02 1.71
N ASP A 157 -17.79 -16.02 2.16
CA ASP A 157 -18.93 -15.65 1.34
C ASP A 157 -18.85 -14.20 0.87
N THR A 158 -18.44 -13.29 1.77
CA THR A 158 -18.24 -11.88 1.43
C THR A 158 -17.09 -11.71 0.41
N LYS A 159 -15.98 -12.42 0.60
CA LYS A 159 -14.87 -12.43 -0.35
C LYS A 159 -15.25 -13.04 -1.72
N ALA A 160 -16.11 -14.06 -1.73
CA ALA A 160 -16.59 -14.70 -2.95
C ALA A 160 -17.37 -13.76 -3.89
N MET A 161 -17.90 -12.64 -3.38
CA MET A 161 -18.52 -11.60 -4.21
C MET A 161 -17.55 -10.99 -5.24
N GLY A 162 -16.25 -11.09 -5.01
CA GLY A 162 -15.20 -10.64 -5.95
C GLY A 162 -14.81 -11.69 -7.00
N GLN A 163 -15.34 -12.91 -6.92
CA GLN A 163 -15.03 -13.95 -7.88
C GLN A 163 -15.61 -13.60 -9.25
N GLY A 164 -14.72 -13.45 -10.25
CA GLY A 164 -15.11 -13.03 -11.59
C GLY A 164 -15.42 -11.54 -11.77
N GLU A 165 -15.52 -10.76 -10.68
CA GLU A 165 -15.74 -9.31 -10.70
C GLU A 165 -14.73 -8.58 -9.81
N TRP A 166 -13.54 -8.35 -10.32
CA TRP A 166 -12.42 -7.78 -9.55
C TRP A 166 -12.74 -6.43 -8.87
N THR A 167 -13.66 -5.64 -9.42
CA THR A 167 -14.10 -4.37 -8.80
C THR A 167 -14.95 -4.56 -7.54
N LYS A 168 -15.45 -5.77 -7.31
CA LYS A 168 -16.21 -6.13 -6.11
C LYS A 168 -15.39 -6.90 -5.08
N MET A 169 -14.10 -7.11 -5.34
CA MET A 169 -13.22 -7.76 -4.35
C MET A 169 -13.15 -6.93 -3.07
N GLN A 170 -13.39 -7.59 -1.96
CA GLN A 170 -13.29 -6.96 -0.64
C GLN A 170 -11.82 -6.82 -0.24
N MET A 171 -11.41 -5.58 0.05
CA MET A 171 -10.03 -5.22 0.38
C MET A 171 -9.75 -5.45 1.85
N GLY A 172 -9.10 -6.54 2.19
CA GLY A 172 -8.68 -6.87 3.54
C GLY A 172 -8.24 -8.31 3.67
N MET A 173 -7.26 -8.55 4.50
CA MET A 173 -6.72 -9.88 4.81
C MET A 173 -6.70 -10.08 6.33
N PRO A 174 -6.84 -11.33 6.82
CA PRO A 174 -6.56 -11.62 8.22
C PRO A 174 -5.06 -11.39 8.48
N GLY A 175 -4.75 -10.89 9.67
CA GLY A 175 -3.37 -10.85 10.15
C GLY A 175 -2.86 -12.24 10.51
N PRO A 176 -1.57 -12.36 10.84
CA PRO A 176 -1.03 -13.61 11.35
C PRO A 176 -1.70 -13.97 12.68
N GLU A 177 -1.94 -15.25 12.86
CA GLU A 177 -2.31 -15.76 14.18
C GLU A 177 -1.11 -15.65 15.12
N THR A 178 -1.34 -15.15 16.31
CA THR A 178 -0.30 -15.05 17.37
C THR A 178 -0.38 -16.23 18.33
#